data_922c08bc5ea8ea5f65e13c7135f18580
#
_entry.id   922c08bc5ea8ea5f65e13c7135f18580
#
_cell.length_a   1.000
_cell.length_b   1.000
_cell.length_c   1.000
_cell.angle_alpha   90.00
_cell.angle_beta   90.00
_cell.angle_gamma   90.00
#
_symmetry.space_group_name_H-M   'P 1'
#
loop_
_entity.id
_entity.type
_entity.pdbx_description
1 polymer ?
#
loop_
_entity_poly.entity_id
_entity_poly.type
_entity_poly.pdbx_seq_one_letter_code
_entity_poly.pdbx_strand_id
1 'polypeptide(L)'
;GSQEVEVTRTRDVDVLNVTLNSGNLMSICQERLGFFQKELFSAYNDTKGNLQMFATPVDFNWYSSVTSYYGYRIHPISGANQLHNGMDIGAPEGTKVMAGLTGTVTTSAYNDSYGNYVIIKDSKGYELRYAHLSSRSVSAGASVSEGDEIGLVGNTGNSTGSHLHIELLKNGERLNPIFYLETGEGSSFG
;
A
#
# COMPACT_ATOMS: atom_id res chain seq x y z
N GLY A 1 -10.44 -18.82 24.54
CA GLY A 1 -11.05 -17.61 25.04
C GLY A 1 -11.50 -16.74 23.88
N SER A 2 -12.76 -16.38 23.83
CA SER A 2 -13.32 -15.45 22.85
C SER A 2 -12.67 -14.08 23.03
N GLN A 3 -12.20 -13.49 21.95
CA GLN A 3 -11.73 -12.12 21.94
C GLN A 3 -12.93 -11.20 21.67
N GLU A 4 -13.18 -10.27 22.56
CA GLU A 4 -14.19 -9.25 22.36
C GLU A 4 -13.56 -8.08 21.60
N VAL A 5 -14.24 -7.67 20.54
CA VAL A 5 -13.99 -6.40 19.84
C VAL A 5 -15.00 -5.41 20.35
N GLU A 6 -14.54 -4.42 21.09
CA GLU A 6 -15.39 -3.36 21.60
C GLU A 6 -15.39 -2.18 20.62
N VAL A 7 -16.57 -1.88 20.09
CA VAL A 7 -16.80 -0.68 19.27
C VAL A 7 -17.35 0.40 20.16
N THR A 8 -16.55 1.41 20.45
CA THR A 8 -16.98 2.57 21.22
C THR A 8 -17.42 3.69 20.28
N ARG A 9 -18.69 4.08 20.35
CA ARG A 9 -19.21 5.24 19.62
C ARG A 9 -19.08 6.48 20.50
N THR A 10 -18.33 7.46 20.04
CA THR A 10 -18.32 8.81 20.62
C THR A 10 -19.15 9.75 19.77
N ARG A 11 -19.59 10.89 20.36
CA ARG A 11 -20.62 11.80 19.81
C ARG A 11 -20.45 12.21 18.35
N ASP A 12 -19.24 12.15 17.79
CA ASP A 12 -18.93 12.68 16.46
C ASP A 12 -18.07 11.76 15.60
N VAL A 13 -17.60 10.63 16.12
CA VAL A 13 -16.72 9.69 15.40
C VAL A 13 -16.89 8.30 15.95
N ASP A 14 -17.20 7.33 15.09
CA ASP A 14 -17.07 5.93 15.46
C ASP A 14 -15.57 5.58 15.53
N VAL A 15 -15.06 5.38 16.74
CA VAL A 15 -13.70 4.94 16.97
C VAL A 15 -13.71 3.43 17.22
N LEU A 16 -13.13 2.68 16.34
CA LEU A 16 -12.90 1.26 16.53
C LEU A 16 -11.69 1.07 17.45
N ASN A 17 -11.95 0.82 18.74
CA ASN A 17 -10.92 0.42 19.69
C ASN A 17 -10.82 -1.10 19.68
N VAL A 18 -9.75 -1.62 19.10
CA VAL A 18 -9.45 -3.04 19.15
C VAL A 18 -8.50 -3.29 20.31
N THR A 19 -9.02 -3.80 21.42
CA THR A 19 -8.18 -4.26 22.53
C THR A 19 -7.84 -5.72 22.29
N LEU A 20 -6.57 -5.99 22.05
CA LEU A 20 -6.08 -7.29 21.68
C LEU A 20 -5.36 -7.93 22.88
N ASN A 21 -5.92 -9.01 23.40
CA ASN A 21 -5.21 -9.85 24.38
C ASN A 21 -4.18 -10.75 23.67
N SER A 22 -2.95 -10.68 24.19
CA SER A 22 -1.75 -11.36 23.65
C SER A 22 -1.92 -12.88 23.61
N GLY A 23 -1.99 -13.45 22.46
CA GLY A 23 -1.88 -14.90 22.30
C GLY A 23 -2.29 -15.46 20.94
N ASN A 24 -3.33 -14.92 20.31
CA ASN A 24 -3.83 -15.44 19.03
C ASN A 24 -4.03 -14.36 17.97
N LEU A 25 -3.38 -13.21 18.15
CA LEU A 25 -3.58 -12.04 17.29
C LEU A 25 -3.17 -12.25 15.85
N MET A 26 -2.11 -12.99 15.63
CA MET A 26 -1.48 -13.08 14.32
C MET A 26 -2.28 -13.93 13.32
N SER A 27 -2.92 -15.01 13.76
CA SER A 27 -3.72 -15.84 12.84
C SER A 27 -5.08 -15.20 12.50
N ILE A 28 -5.66 -14.46 13.44
CA ILE A 28 -6.90 -13.72 13.20
C ILE A 28 -6.66 -12.49 12.33
N CYS A 29 -5.48 -11.85 12.47
CA CYS A 29 -5.13 -10.69 11.67
C CYS A 29 -4.92 -11.02 10.19
N GLN A 30 -4.37 -12.17 9.83
CA GLN A 30 -4.15 -12.49 8.42
C GLN A 30 -5.45 -12.79 7.65
N GLU A 31 -6.41 -13.47 8.25
CA GLU A 31 -7.71 -13.75 7.59
C GLU A 31 -8.71 -12.60 7.71
N ARG A 32 -8.67 -11.81 8.79
CA ARG A 32 -9.62 -10.72 9.06
C ARG A 32 -9.05 -9.33 8.82
N LEU A 33 -7.74 -9.20 8.60
CA LEU A 33 -7.11 -7.90 8.36
C LEU A 33 -7.70 -7.21 7.12
N GLY A 34 -8.00 -7.98 6.07
CA GLY A 34 -8.70 -7.48 4.89
C GLY A 34 -10.12 -6.96 5.19
N PHE A 35 -10.86 -7.68 6.02
CA PHE A 35 -12.20 -7.25 6.43
C PHE A 35 -12.15 -6.05 7.38
N PHE A 36 -11.27 -6.08 8.38
CA PHE A 36 -11.06 -4.97 9.31
C PHE A 36 -10.55 -3.70 8.62
N GLN A 37 -9.64 -3.86 7.66
CA GLN A 37 -9.14 -2.72 6.88
C GLN A 37 -10.24 -2.14 5.99
N LYS A 38 -11.12 -2.98 5.44
CA LYS A 38 -12.28 -2.54 4.66
C LYS A 38 -13.25 -1.74 5.52
N GLU A 39 -13.56 -2.20 6.72
CA GLU A 39 -14.43 -1.51 7.67
C GLU A 39 -13.83 -0.19 8.17
N LEU A 40 -12.53 -0.21 8.53
CA LEU A 40 -11.81 1.01 8.93
C LEU A 40 -11.71 2.01 7.78
N PHE A 41 -11.50 1.53 6.56
CA PHE A 41 -11.44 2.38 5.37
C PHE A 41 -12.81 2.99 5.06
N SER A 42 -13.88 2.22 5.16
CA SER A 42 -15.25 2.72 5.00
C SER A 42 -15.59 3.76 6.06
N ALA A 43 -15.39 3.42 7.34
CA ALA A 43 -15.65 4.34 8.45
C ALA A 43 -14.80 5.63 8.37
N TYR A 44 -13.57 5.53 7.89
CA TYR A 44 -12.67 6.66 7.73
C TYR A 44 -13.08 7.55 6.54
N ASN A 45 -13.52 6.99 5.43
CA ASN A 45 -14.05 7.74 4.29
C ASN A 45 -15.37 8.45 4.65
N ASP A 46 -16.22 7.84 5.44
CA ASP A 46 -17.50 8.41 5.86
C ASP A 46 -17.34 9.58 6.84
N THR A 47 -16.24 9.63 7.58
CA THR A 47 -16.04 10.61 8.65
C THR A 47 -15.18 11.81 8.28
N LYS A 48 -14.42 11.77 7.18
CA LYS A 48 -13.42 12.80 6.88
C LYS A 48 -13.34 13.11 5.37
N GLY A 49 -14.20 13.98 4.88
CA GLY A 49 -14.15 14.51 3.51
C GLY A 49 -12.86 15.26 3.11
N ASN A 50 -11.73 15.08 3.83
CA ASN A 50 -10.43 15.71 3.56
C ASN A 50 -9.25 14.74 3.69
N LEU A 51 -9.48 13.44 3.47
CA LEU A 51 -8.35 12.51 3.37
C LEU A 51 -7.52 12.81 2.14
N GLN A 52 -6.19 12.85 2.32
CA GLN A 52 -5.30 12.85 1.18
C GLN A 52 -5.38 11.45 0.54
N MET A 53 -6.05 11.36 -0.61
CA MET A 53 -6.05 10.16 -1.43
C MET A 53 -5.07 10.33 -2.59
N PHE A 54 -4.52 9.23 -3.04
CA PHE A 54 -3.63 9.13 -4.19
C PHE A 54 -4.27 8.22 -5.23
N ALA A 55 -4.05 8.52 -6.50
CA ALA A 55 -4.60 7.71 -7.58
C ALA A 55 -4.13 6.25 -7.51
N THR A 56 -4.91 5.39 -8.16
CA THR A 56 -4.59 3.96 -8.29
C THR A 56 -3.21 3.76 -8.92
N PRO A 57 -2.36 2.89 -8.35
CA PRO A 57 -1.04 2.64 -8.91
C PRO A 57 -1.03 1.70 -10.13
N VAL A 58 -2.16 1.05 -10.43
CA VAL A 58 -2.37 0.14 -11.56
C VAL A 58 -3.75 0.34 -12.18
N ASP A 59 -3.96 -0.11 -13.41
CA ASP A 59 -5.17 0.13 -14.22
C ASP A 59 -6.33 -0.85 -13.96
N PHE A 60 -6.32 -1.52 -12.83
CA PHE A 60 -7.38 -2.43 -12.40
C PHE A 60 -7.70 -2.27 -10.91
N ASN A 61 -8.84 -2.82 -10.47
CA ASN A 61 -9.18 -2.87 -9.05
C ASN A 61 -8.25 -3.84 -8.31
N TRP A 62 -7.21 -3.30 -7.71
CA TRP A 62 -6.13 -4.06 -7.07
C TRP A 62 -6.48 -4.58 -5.66
N TYR A 63 -7.55 -4.12 -5.04
CA TYR A 63 -7.82 -4.42 -3.63
C TYR A 63 -7.85 -5.92 -3.30
N SER A 64 -8.47 -6.72 -4.17
CA SER A 64 -8.51 -8.19 -4.02
C SER A 64 -7.20 -8.88 -4.43
N SER A 65 -6.25 -8.15 -5.01
CA SER A 65 -4.96 -8.67 -5.47
C SER A 65 -3.81 -8.38 -4.52
N VAL A 66 -4.10 -7.82 -3.32
CA VAL A 66 -3.06 -7.61 -2.30
C VAL A 66 -2.57 -8.96 -1.79
N THR A 67 -1.28 -9.22 -2.01
CA THR A 67 -0.62 -10.47 -1.61
C THR A 67 0.15 -10.35 -0.29
N SER A 68 0.54 -9.13 0.08
CA SER A 68 1.19 -8.84 1.35
C SER A 68 0.91 -7.41 1.81
N TYR A 69 0.47 -7.29 3.06
CA TYR A 69 0.12 -5.99 3.66
C TYR A 69 1.33 -5.32 4.33
N TYR A 70 1.26 -4.00 4.47
CA TYR A 70 2.18 -3.22 5.30
C TYR A 70 2.10 -3.67 6.76
N GLY A 71 3.25 -3.73 7.44
CA GLY A 71 3.33 -3.97 8.87
C GLY A 71 4.14 -5.21 9.24
N TYR A 72 4.09 -5.57 10.51
CA TYR A 72 4.83 -6.73 11.02
C TYR A 72 4.19 -8.04 10.55
N ARG A 73 5.02 -8.94 10.06
CA ARG A 73 4.65 -10.31 9.68
C ARG A 73 5.68 -11.31 10.22
N ILE A 74 5.22 -12.53 10.47
CA ILE A 74 6.14 -13.62 10.76
C ILE A 74 6.71 -14.14 9.44
N HIS A 75 8.03 -14.13 9.33
CA HIS A 75 8.70 -14.71 8.16
C HIS A 75 8.43 -16.23 8.10
N PRO A 76 7.89 -16.78 7.00
CA PRO A 76 7.38 -18.14 6.95
C PRO A 76 8.46 -19.22 7.15
N ILE A 77 9.72 -18.90 6.90
CA ILE A 77 10.83 -19.84 7.02
C ILE A 77 11.57 -19.68 8.35
N SER A 78 11.87 -18.44 8.74
CA SER A 78 12.68 -18.17 9.94
C SER A 78 11.86 -18.01 11.23
N GLY A 79 10.54 -17.81 11.13
CA GLY A 79 9.69 -17.50 12.29
C GLY A 79 9.97 -16.12 12.91
N ALA A 80 10.88 -15.33 12.32
CA ALA A 80 11.23 -14.01 12.84
C ALA A 80 10.17 -12.96 12.49
N ASN A 81 9.93 -12.02 13.40
CA ASN A 81 9.14 -10.83 13.10
C ASN A 81 9.88 -9.96 12.09
N GLN A 82 9.26 -9.70 10.97
CA GLN A 82 9.78 -8.86 9.90
C GLN A 82 8.79 -7.74 9.61
N LEU A 83 9.26 -6.50 9.57
CA LEU A 83 8.47 -5.37 9.11
C LEU A 83 8.45 -5.37 7.58
N HIS A 84 7.24 -5.46 7.00
CA HIS A 84 7.00 -5.16 5.59
C HIS A 84 6.77 -3.67 5.43
N ASN A 85 7.69 -2.99 4.76
CA ASN A 85 7.72 -1.53 4.66
C ASN A 85 6.65 -0.93 3.73
N GLY A 86 5.98 -1.77 2.95
CA GLY A 86 4.99 -1.38 1.96
C GLY A 86 3.89 -2.41 1.81
N MET A 87 3.20 -2.35 0.70
CA MET A 87 2.13 -3.27 0.31
C MET A 87 2.49 -3.89 -1.04
N ASP A 88 2.23 -5.20 -1.17
CA ASP A 88 2.46 -5.92 -2.43
C ASP A 88 1.13 -6.18 -3.13
N ILE A 89 1.04 -5.76 -4.38
CA ILE A 89 -0.11 -5.97 -5.26
C ILE A 89 0.30 -6.99 -6.32
N GLY A 90 -0.29 -8.19 -6.28
CA GLY A 90 -0.09 -9.22 -7.29
C GLY A 90 -0.63 -8.74 -8.63
N ALA A 91 0.21 -8.74 -9.65
CA ALA A 91 -0.14 -8.34 -11.00
C ALA A 91 0.76 -9.07 -12.03
N PRO A 92 0.26 -9.34 -13.24
CA PRO A 92 1.09 -9.88 -14.33
C PRO A 92 2.27 -8.97 -14.64
N GLU A 93 3.40 -9.56 -14.99
CA GLU A 93 4.53 -8.80 -15.53
C GLU A 93 4.11 -8.02 -16.78
N GLY A 94 4.54 -6.76 -16.87
CA GLY A 94 4.15 -5.86 -17.95
C GLY A 94 2.87 -5.06 -17.69
N THR A 95 2.17 -5.29 -16.57
CA THR A 95 1.07 -4.40 -16.14
C THR A 95 1.60 -2.98 -15.95
N LYS A 96 0.86 -1.98 -16.43
CA LYS A 96 1.22 -0.57 -16.28
C LYS A 96 1.22 -0.14 -14.82
N VAL A 97 2.28 0.57 -14.43
CA VAL A 97 2.39 1.23 -13.13
C VAL A 97 2.26 2.73 -13.32
N MET A 98 1.36 3.34 -12.58
CA MET A 98 1.00 4.74 -12.69
C MET A 98 1.41 5.54 -11.46
N ALA A 99 1.74 6.81 -11.67
CA ALA A 99 2.00 7.74 -10.58
C ALA A 99 0.74 7.99 -9.77
N GLY A 100 0.76 7.69 -8.49
CA GLY A 100 -0.35 7.94 -7.56
C GLY A 100 -0.45 9.40 -7.11
N LEU A 101 0.57 10.20 -7.39
CA LEU A 101 0.62 11.63 -7.04
C LEU A 101 1.33 12.45 -8.11
N THR A 102 0.97 13.73 -8.20
CA THR A 102 1.70 14.72 -9.01
C THR A 102 2.92 15.19 -8.24
N GLY A 103 4.11 15.10 -8.86
CA GLY A 103 5.35 15.46 -8.18
C GLY A 103 6.58 15.33 -9.05
N THR A 104 7.72 15.24 -8.38
CA THR A 104 9.03 15.06 -9.03
C THR A 104 9.56 13.65 -8.76
N VAL A 105 10.06 13.00 -9.80
CA VAL A 105 10.80 11.74 -9.67
C VAL A 105 12.14 12.04 -8.99
N THR A 106 12.28 11.66 -7.73
CA THR A 106 13.52 11.86 -6.98
C THR A 106 14.54 10.76 -7.25
N THR A 107 14.05 9.56 -7.62
CA THR A 107 14.90 8.41 -7.91
C THR A 107 14.26 7.57 -9.02
N SER A 108 15.06 7.14 -9.97
CA SER A 108 14.74 6.10 -10.95
C SER A 108 16.00 5.26 -11.14
N ALA A 109 16.09 4.10 -10.46
CA ALA A 109 17.33 3.35 -10.31
C ALA A 109 17.08 1.84 -10.18
N TYR A 110 18.17 1.09 -10.02
CA TYR A 110 18.16 -0.33 -9.69
C TYR A 110 19.01 -0.58 -8.44
N ASN A 111 18.55 -1.46 -7.56
CA ASN A 111 19.36 -2.09 -6.53
C ASN A 111 18.89 -3.54 -6.29
N ASP A 112 19.68 -4.32 -5.59
CA ASP A 112 19.42 -5.76 -5.39
C ASP A 112 18.17 -6.03 -4.53
N SER A 113 17.76 -5.11 -3.68
CA SER A 113 16.56 -5.24 -2.84
C SER A 113 15.29 -4.90 -3.62
N TYR A 114 15.18 -3.67 -4.12
CA TYR A 114 13.97 -3.19 -4.83
C TYR A 114 13.91 -3.60 -6.30
N GLY A 115 15.01 -4.10 -6.90
CA GLY A 115 15.10 -4.25 -8.34
C GLY A 115 15.06 -2.89 -9.03
N ASN A 116 14.38 -2.78 -10.16
CA ASN A 116 14.06 -1.49 -10.75
C ASN A 116 13.01 -0.80 -9.90
N TYR A 117 13.26 0.44 -9.53
CA TYR A 117 12.35 1.21 -8.68
C TYR A 117 12.31 2.69 -9.05
N VAL A 118 11.18 3.31 -8.76
CA VAL A 118 10.90 4.74 -8.95
C VAL A 118 10.42 5.33 -7.63
N ILE A 119 10.91 6.51 -7.28
CA ILE A 119 10.43 7.30 -6.14
C ILE A 119 9.94 8.64 -6.64
N ILE A 120 8.70 9.00 -6.28
CA ILE A 120 8.08 10.27 -6.61
C ILE A 120 7.74 11.00 -5.32
N LYS A 121 8.03 12.29 -5.28
CA LYS A 121 7.77 13.15 -4.11
C LYS A 121 6.99 14.39 -4.51
N ASP A 122 5.97 14.72 -3.72
CA ASP A 122 5.21 15.95 -3.88
C ASP A 122 5.76 17.11 -3.03
N SER A 123 5.21 18.30 -3.24
CA SER A 123 5.56 19.51 -2.48
C SER A 123 5.05 19.50 -1.03
N LYS A 124 4.12 18.59 -0.69
CA LYS A 124 3.53 18.46 0.64
C LYS A 124 4.31 17.49 1.54
N GLY A 125 5.37 16.84 1.00
CA GLY A 125 6.20 15.88 1.72
C GLY A 125 5.72 14.43 1.67
N TYR A 126 4.72 14.11 0.81
CA TYR A 126 4.40 12.74 0.50
C TYR A 126 5.38 12.15 -0.51
N GLU A 127 5.68 10.88 -0.34
CA GLU A 127 6.60 10.11 -1.17
C GLU A 127 5.99 8.74 -1.45
N LEU A 128 5.85 8.39 -2.72
CA LEU A 128 5.47 7.07 -3.19
C LEU A 128 6.67 6.39 -3.82
N ARG A 129 6.92 5.13 -3.42
CA ARG A 129 7.98 4.28 -3.96
C ARG A 129 7.35 3.08 -4.63
N TYR A 130 7.81 2.77 -5.83
CA TYR A 130 7.33 1.68 -6.67
C TYR A 130 8.52 0.78 -6.98
N ALA A 131 8.45 -0.50 -6.63
CA ALA A 131 9.58 -1.42 -6.76
C ALA A 131 9.23 -2.72 -7.50
N HIS A 132 10.25 -3.53 -7.76
CA HIS A 132 10.23 -4.78 -8.51
C HIS A 132 9.80 -4.64 -9.97
N LEU A 133 9.95 -3.43 -10.54
CA LEU A 133 9.54 -3.13 -11.91
C LEU A 133 10.36 -3.93 -12.92
N SER A 134 9.74 -4.32 -14.06
CA SER A 134 10.46 -4.85 -15.21
C SER A 134 11.16 -3.75 -16.00
N SER A 135 10.51 -2.57 -16.07
CA SER A 135 11.06 -1.38 -16.72
C SER A 135 10.60 -0.10 -16.02
N ARG A 136 11.36 0.95 -16.26
CA ARG A 136 11.08 2.32 -15.76
C ARG A 136 10.91 3.23 -16.97
N SER A 137 9.81 3.98 -17.02
CA SER A 137 9.48 4.89 -18.14
C SER A 137 9.89 6.35 -17.86
N VAL A 138 10.39 6.62 -16.63
CA VAL A 138 10.74 7.97 -16.18
C VAL A 138 12.14 8.03 -15.60
N SER A 139 12.76 9.22 -15.65
CA SER A 139 14.10 9.48 -15.13
C SER A 139 14.07 10.39 -13.91
N ALA A 140 15.10 10.30 -13.06
CA ALA A 140 15.26 11.22 -11.93
C ALA A 140 15.30 12.67 -12.42
N GLY A 141 14.60 13.55 -11.71
CA GLY A 141 14.42 14.96 -12.06
C GLY A 141 13.18 15.24 -12.93
N ALA A 142 12.53 14.23 -13.51
CA ALA A 142 11.32 14.42 -14.28
C ALA A 142 10.13 14.84 -13.40
N SER A 143 9.29 15.74 -13.93
CA SER A 143 7.97 16.01 -13.36
C SER A 143 6.96 15.02 -13.91
N VAL A 144 6.11 14.49 -13.04
CA VAL A 144 5.02 13.58 -13.40
C VAL A 144 3.70 14.10 -12.83
N SER A 145 2.63 13.82 -13.56
CA SER A 145 1.27 14.04 -13.09
C SER A 145 0.70 12.75 -12.56
N GLU A 146 -0.23 12.85 -11.62
CA GLU A 146 -1.05 11.74 -11.18
C GLU A 146 -1.66 11.02 -12.39
N GLY A 147 -1.55 9.68 -12.44
CA GLY A 147 -2.00 8.85 -13.55
C GLY A 147 -1.00 8.63 -14.69
N ASP A 148 0.14 9.34 -14.70
CA ASP A 148 1.18 9.12 -15.72
C ASP A 148 1.81 7.72 -15.56
N GLU A 149 2.07 7.02 -16.67
CA GLU A 149 2.81 5.75 -16.67
C GLU A 149 4.27 5.99 -16.27
N ILE A 150 4.72 5.30 -15.24
CA ILE A 150 6.08 5.43 -14.69
C ILE A 150 6.94 4.18 -14.87
N GLY A 151 6.33 3.08 -15.27
CA GLY A 151 7.01 1.79 -15.49
C GLY A 151 6.03 0.64 -15.64
N LEU A 152 6.57 -0.56 -15.64
CA LEU A 152 5.79 -1.80 -15.76
C LEU A 152 6.10 -2.73 -14.59
N VAL A 153 5.08 -3.44 -14.10
CA VAL A 153 5.22 -4.49 -13.09
C VAL A 153 6.21 -5.55 -13.57
N GLY A 154 7.01 -6.07 -12.68
CA GLY A 154 7.97 -7.11 -12.94
C GLY A 154 8.22 -8.02 -11.75
N ASN A 155 9.40 -8.62 -11.73
CA ASN A 155 9.87 -9.53 -10.69
C ASN A 155 11.38 -9.33 -10.44
N THR A 156 11.86 -8.10 -10.56
CA THR A 156 13.28 -7.76 -10.39
C THR A 156 13.66 -7.53 -8.93
N GLY A 157 14.94 -7.68 -8.60
CA GLY A 157 15.44 -7.55 -7.23
C GLY A 157 15.09 -8.74 -6.34
N ASN A 158 14.90 -8.50 -5.06
CA ASN A 158 14.53 -9.54 -4.09
C ASN A 158 13.02 -9.81 -4.13
N SER A 159 12.59 -10.56 -5.12
CA SER A 159 11.18 -10.89 -5.38
C SER A 159 11.03 -12.35 -5.79
N THR A 160 9.95 -12.99 -5.34
CA THR A 160 9.66 -14.41 -5.61
C THR A 160 8.57 -14.62 -6.66
N GLY A 161 7.95 -13.55 -7.15
CA GLY A 161 6.88 -13.61 -8.13
C GLY A 161 6.49 -12.21 -8.62
N SER A 162 5.79 -12.13 -9.74
CA SER A 162 5.41 -10.85 -10.33
C SER A 162 4.42 -10.09 -9.44
N HIS A 163 4.80 -8.90 -8.99
CA HIS A 163 4.00 -8.00 -8.17
C HIS A 163 4.55 -6.57 -8.21
N LEU A 164 3.72 -5.62 -7.83
CA LEU A 164 4.13 -4.26 -7.51
C LEU A 164 4.30 -4.14 -6.00
N HIS A 165 5.50 -3.81 -5.54
CA HIS A 165 5.72 -3.34 -4.17
C HIS A 165 5.57 -1.83 -4.12
N ILE A 166 4.69 -1.32 -3.24
CA ILE A 166 4.43 0.10 -3.09
C ILE A 166 4.59 0.54 -1.64
N GLU A 167 5.37 1.61 -1.39
CA GLU A 167 5.52 2.26 -0.09
C GLU A 167 4.98 3.69 -0.15
N LEU A 168 4.35 4.11 0.93
CA LEU A 168 3.93 5.50 1.12
C LEU A 168 4.63 6.08 2.35
N LEU A 169 5.20 7.27 2.20
CA LEU A 169 5.81 8.00 3.30
C LEU A 169 5.25 9.43 3.36
N LYS A 170 5.22 9.99 4.56
CA LYS A 170 4.95 11.41 4.82
C LYS A 170 6.09 11.97 5.67
N ASN A 171 6.85 12.93 5.14
CA ASN A 171 8.01 13.55 5.82
C ASN A 171 8.99 12.50 6.37
N GLY A 172 9.19 11.39 5.64
CA GLY A 172 10.08 10.29 6.02
C GLY A 172 9.46 9.21 6.91
N GLU A 173 8.25 9.40 7.41
CA GLU A 173 7.52 8.39 8.18
C GLU A 173 6.66 7.52 7.27
N ARG A 174 6.73 6.20 7.45
CA ARG A 174 5.95 5.23 6.67
C ARG A 174 4.50 5.21 7.09
N LEU A 175 3.62 5.20 6.10
CA LEU A 175 2.18 5.06 6.25
C LEU A 175 1.73 3.75 5.58
N ASN A 176 0.60 3.21 6.02
CA ASN A 176 0.01 2.03 5.38
C ASN A 176 -0.66 2.44 4.07
N PRO A 177 -0.17 2.01 2.89
CA PRO A 177 -0.67 2.47 1.60
C PRO A 177 -2.16 2.17 1.37
N ILE A 178 -2.68 1.10 1.96
CA ILE A 178 -4.07 0.65 1.73
C ILE A 178 -5.11 1.71 2.09
N PHE A 179 -4.80 2.62 3.04
CA PHE A 179 -5.73 3.67 3.48
C PHE A 179 -5.67 4.95 2.63
N TYR A 180 -4.74 5.03 1.67
CA TYR A 180 -4.45 6.26 0.94
C TYR A 180 -4.52 6.11 -0.58
N LEU A 181 -4.61 4.89 -1.10
CA LEU A 181 -4.63 4.63 -2.54
C LEU A 181 -6.06 4.37 -3.01
N GLU A 182 -6.45 5.02 -4.10
CA GLU A 182 -7.68 4.68 -4.82
C GLU A 182 -7.55 3.28 -5.43
N THR A 183 -8.64 2.52 -5.44
CA THR A 183 -8.64 1.11 -5.85
C THR A 183 -8.79 0.89 -7.36
N GLY A 184 -8.96 1.96 -8.13
CA GLY A 184 -9.21 1.90 -9.57
C GLY A 184 -10.70 1.89 -9.93
N GLU A 185 -11.02 2.03 -11.21
CA GLU A 185 -12.42 2.03 -11.69
C GLU A 185 -13.10 0.70 -11.38
N GLY A 186 -14.33 0.77 -10.88
CA GLY A 186 -15.12 -0.39 -10.49
C GLY A 186 -15.13 -0.71 -9.00
N SER A 187 -14.49 0.10 -8.17
CA SER A 187 -14.57 -0.02 -6.70
C SER A 187 -15.87 0.56 -6.15
N SER A 188 -17.01 0.01 -6.55
CA SER A 188 -18.20 0.07 -5.71
C SER A 188 -17.99 -0.93 -4.59
N PHE A 189 -17.64 -0.45 -3.42
CA PHE A 189 -17.78 -1.24 -2.20
C PHE A 189 -19.28 -1.48 -2.01
N GLY A 190 -19.75 -2.62 -2.49
CA GLY A 190 -21.09 -3.12 -2.22
C GLY A 190 -21.11 -3.88 -0.90
#